data_c098a0fd12d138cea8d5391c235e5872
#
_entry.id   c098a0fd12d138cea8d5391c235e5872
#
_cell.length_a   1.000
_cell.length_b   1.000
_cell.length_c   1.000
_cell.angle_alpha   90.00
_cell.angle_beta   90.00
_cell.angle_gamma   90.00
#
_symmetry.space_group_name_H-M   'P 1'
#
loop_
_entity.id
_entity.type
_entity.pdbx_description
1 polymer ?
#
loop_
_entity_poly.entity_id
_entity_poly.type
_entity_poly.pdbx_seq_one_letter_code
_entity_poly.pdbx_strand_id
1 'polypeptide(L)'
;NELGFEAETILNLTNSPLFNKKNFSFANLVKWILNYNGYRENEKRNENFRKCCSKNLQYSEVTYNNGRFSKEPTGYEYFITGSDQVWNPTFGFATEFELLGFVSKNRKISYAASFGVDNLDMLSESRKDDIRHYLAEFSSISVREDSGERIVRNLCSTPVETHVDPTLLLKRQEWE
;
A
#
# COMPACT_ATOMS: atom_id res chain seq x y z
N ASN A 1 -16.57 6.64 -12.70
CA ASN A 1 -16.04 5.30 -12.78
C ASN A 1 -16.43 4.68 -14.14
N GLU A 2 -15.49 4.67 -15.10
CA GLU A 2 -15.74 4.23 -16.47
C GLU A 2 -16.09 2.73 -16.58
N LEU A 3 -15.71 1.93 -15.59
CA LEU A 3 -15.94 0.49 -15.55
C LEU A 3 -17.19 0.09 -14.75
N GLY A 4 -17.92 1.04 -14.18
CA GLY A 4 -19.14 0.78 -13.42
C GLY A 4 -18.94 0.18 -12.02
N PHE A 5 -17.70 0.13 -11.52
CA PHE A 5 -17.42 -0.33 -10.15
C PHE A 5 -17.46 0.82 -9.15
N GLU A 6 -17.94 0.56 -7.95
CA GLU A 6 -17.74 1.44 -6.80
C GLU A 6 -16.50 1.00 -6.04
N ALA A 7 -15.60 1.93 -5.74
CA ALA A 7 -14.36 1.65 -5.05
C ALA A 7 -14.13 2.63 -3.90
N GLU A 8 -13.70 2.12 -2.77
CA GLU A 8 -13.34 2.90 -1.59
C GLU A 8 -11.93 2.54 -1.12
N THR A 9 -11.27 3.50 -0.50
CA THR A 9 -9.93 3.32 0.07
C THR A 9 -9.99 3.14 1.57
N ILE A 10 -9.52 2.02 2.09
CA ILE A 10 -9.34 1.79 3.52
C ILE A 10 -8.06 2.49 3.97
N LEU A 11 -8.20 3.46 4.89
CA LEU A 11 -7.05 4.16 5.43
C LEU A 11 -6.28 3.31 6.44
N ASN A 12 -4.99 3.08 6.17
CA ASN A 12 -4.05 2.58 7.16
C ASN A 12 -3.47 3.76 7.95
N LEU A 13 -3.86 3.87 9.22
CA LEU A 13 -3.39 4.92 10.13
C LEU A 13 -2.12 4.52 10.88
N THR A 14 -1.64 3.27 10.73
CA THR A 14 -0.44 2.77 11.36
C THR A 14 0.77 3.50 10.79
N ASN A 15 1.51 4.21 11.63
CA ASN A 15 2.74 4.94 11.23
C ASN A 15 2.57 5.92 10.06
N SER A 16 1.35 6.33 9.74
CA SER A 16 1.12 7.29 8.66
C SER A 16 1.57 8.69 9.07
N PRO A 17 2.63 9.25 8.47
CA PRO A 17 3.07 10.61 8.75
C PRO A 17 2.02 11.65 8.33
N LEU A 18 1.07 11.28 7.46
CA LEU A 18 0.03 12.16 6.95
C LEU A 18 -1.10 12.38 7.96
N PHE A 19 -1.35 11.42 8.85
CA PHE A 19 -2.49 11.43 9.77
C PHE A 19 -2.07 11.47 11.25
N ASN A 20 -0.80 11.27 11.58
CA ASN A 20 -0.31 11.37 12.94
C ASN A 20 -0.21 12.84 13.39
N LYS A 21 -0.92 13.20 14.46
CA LYS A 21 -0.66 14.45 15.19
C LYS A 21 0.76 14.39 15.74
N LYS A 22 1.60 15.35 15.38
CA LYS A 22 2.99 15.45 15.85
C LYS A 22 3.02 15.46 17.38
N ASN A 23 3.68 14.47 17.97
CA ASN A 23 4.12 14.58 19.35
C ASN A 23 5.18 15.68 19.43
N PHE A 24 4.86 16.79 20.11
CA PHE A 24 5.75 17.92 20.30
C PHE A 24 6.85 17.51 21.29
N SER A 25 8.02 17.17 20.79
CA SER A 25 9.21 16.87 21.58
C SER A 25 10.20 18.01 21.41
N PHE A 26 10.97 18.33 22.47
CA PHE A 26 12.03 19.34 22.42
C PHE A 26 13.06 19.03 21.30
N ALA A 27 13.38 17.75 21.08
CA ALA A 27 14.24 17.32 20.00
C ALA A 27 13.65 17.65 18.61
N ASN A 28 12.34 17.59 18.46
CA ASN A 28 11.65 17.97 17.22
C ASN A 28 11.65 19.48 17.01
N LEU A 29 11.61 20.28 18.10
CA LEU A 29 11.73 21.73 18.03
C LEU A 29 13.13 22.16 17.55
N VAL A 30 14.18 21.53 18.05
CA VAL A 30 15.57 21.80 17.62
C VAL A 30 15.77 21.40 16.14
N LYS A 31 15.29 20.23 15.72
CA LYS A 31 15.30 19.82 14.31
C LYS A 31 14.52 20.76 13.41
N TRP A 32 13.40 21.26 13.89
CA TRP A 32 12.59 22.24 13.16
C TRP A 32 13.33 23.56 12.95
N ILE A 33 14.03 24.08 13.99
CA ILE A 33 14.83 25.30 13.91
C ILE A 33 16.00 25.12 12.92
N LEU A 34 16.69 23.98 12.99
CA LEU A 34 17.88 23.71 12.16
C LEU A 34 17.55 23.42 10.69
N ASN A 35 16.36 22.97 10.38
CA ASN A 35 15.96 22.60 9.02
C ASN A 35 14.58 23.19 8.61
N TYR A 36 14.36 24.45 8.97
CA TYR A 36 13.07 25.13 8.79
C TYR A 36 12.58 25.15 7.33
N ASN A 37 13.47 25.41 6.38
CA ASN A 37 13.10 25.46 4.95
C ASN A 37 12.68 24.09 4.42
N GLY A 38 13.47 23.04 4.67
CA GLY A 38 13.11 21.66 4.28
C GLY A 38 11.84 21.16 4.96
N TYR A 39 11.57 21.64 6.17
CA TYR A 39 10.34 21.34 6.88
C TYR A 39 9.11 21.99 6.23
N ARG A 40 9.18 23.26 5.84
CA ARG A 40 8.11 23.96 5.13
C ARG A 40 7.77 23.34 3.79
N GLU A 41 8.80 22.95 3.02
CA GLU A 41 8.60 22.29 1.72
C GLU A 41 7.90 20.94 1.89
N ASN A 42 8.31 20.16 2.89
CA ASN A 42 7.65 18.88 3.21
C ASN A 42 6.21 19.08 3.69
N GLU A 43 5.92 20.10 4.48
CA GLU A 43 4.54 20.39 4.89
C GLU A 43 3.67 20.79 3.71
N LYS A 44 4.15 21.67 2.84
CA LYS A 44 3.44 22.07 1.62
C LYS A 44 3.17 20.88 0.69
N ARG A 45 4.18 20.01 0.51
CA ARG A 45 4.02 18.77 -0.26
C ARG A 45 2.96 17.86 0.35
N ASN A 46 3.01 17.63 1.67
CA ASN A 46 2.04 16.80 2.37
C ASN A 46 0.62 17.40 2.35
N GLU A 47 0.50 18.72 2.39
CA GLU A 47 -0.79 19.40 2.26
C GLU A 47 -1.36 19.24 0.86
N ASN A 48 -0.55 19.44 -0.19
CA ASN A 48 -0.95 19.23 -1.57
C ASN A 48 -1.37 17.78 -1.83
N PHE A 49 -0.61 16.82 -1.28
CA PHE A 49 -0.94 15.40 -1.38
C PHE A 49 -2.28 15.10 -0.70
N ARG A 50 -2.51 15.61 0.53
CA ARG A 50 -3.80 15.45 1.22
C ARG A 50 -4.96 16.05 0.44
N LYS A 51 -4.78 17.24 -0.15
CA LYS A 51 -5.81 17.88 -1.00
C LYS A 51 -6.10 17.04 -2.25
N CYS A 52 -5.05 16.51 -2.89
CA CYS A 52 -5.21 15.62 -4.03
C CYS A 52 -6.00 14.34 -3.64
N CYS A 53 -5.58 13.68 -2.57
CA CYS A 53 -6.26 12.48 -2.09
C CYS A 53 -7.72 12.75 -1.71
N SER A 54 -8.00 13.82 -0.96
CA SER A 54 -9.37 14.16 -0.55
C SER A 54 -10.29 14.53 -1.71
N LYS A 55 -9.74 15.01 -2.82
CA LYS A 55 -10.49 15.35 -4.03
C LYS A 55 -10.80 14.11 -4.90
N ASN A 56 -9.86 13.16 -4.95
CA ASN A 56 -9.89 12.09 -5.95
C ASN A 56 -10.17 10.70 -5.36
N LEU A 57 -10.03 10.51 -4.05
CA LEU A 57 -10.27 9.22 -3.40
C LEU A 57 -11.54 9.26 -2.57
N GLN A 58 -12.36 8.25 -2.73
CA GLN A 58 -13.45 7.95 -1.81
C GLN A 58 -12.90 7.09 -0.68
N TYR A 59 -13.03 7.57 0.55
CA TYR A 59 -12.57 6.83 1.71
C TYR A 59 -13.69 6.01 2.33
N SER A 60 -13.34 4.78 2.69
CA SER A 60 -14.20 3.93 3.50
C SER A 60 -14.35 4.50 4.92
N GLU A 61 -15.49 4.23 5.56
CA GLU A 61 -15.65 4.44 7.01
C GLU A 61 -14.79 3.46 7.83
N VAL A 62 -14.33 2.37 7.22
CA VAL A 62 -13.41 1.42 7.83
C VAL A 62 -12.01 1.99 7.80
N THR A 63 -11.34 2.01 8.93
CA THR A 63 -9.92 2.37 9.05
C THR A 63 -9.15 1.24 9.71
N TYR A 64 -7.87 1.13 9.42
CA TYR A 64 -6.94 0.18 10.03
C TYR A 64 -5.89 0.92 10.85
N ASN A 65 -5.60 0.45 12.05
CA ASN A 65 -4.58 1.05 12.91
C ASN A 65 -3.96 0.00 13.84
N ASN A 66 -2.64 -0.16 13.78
CA ASN A 66 -1.88 -1.06 14.65
C ASN A 66 -2.50 -2.47 14.78
N GLY A 67 -2.77 -3.12 13.67
CA GLY A 67 -3.29 -4.49 13.64
C GLY A 67 -4.81 -4.61 13.87
N ARG A 68 -5.55 -3.50 13.89
CA ARG A 68 -7.00 -3.54 14.18
C ARG A 68 -7.78 -2.65 13.23
N PHE A 69 -8.91 -3.16 12.78
CA PHE A 69 -9.92 -2.40 12.06
C PHE A 69 -10.82 -1.63 13.04
N SER A 70 -11.28 -0.45 12.65
CA SER A 70 -12.28 0.32 13.41
C SER A 70 -13.64 -0.38 13.45
N LYS A 71 -13.98 -1.10 12.38
CA LYS A 71 -15.11 -2.03 12.25
C LYS A 71 -14.77 -3.08 11.21
N GLU A 72 -15.47 -4.22 11.22
CA GLU A 72 -15.29 -5.27 10.22
C GLU A 72 -15.46 -4.73 8.80
N PRO A 73 -14.50 -5.01 7.88
CA PRO A 73 -14.57 -4.58 6.49
C PRO A 73 -15.53 -5.46 5.68
N THR A 74 -16.82 -5.34 5.96
CA THR A 74 -17.89 -6.10 5.28
C THR A 74 -18.51 -5.32 4.13
N GLY A 75 -19.22 -6.02 3.23
CA GLY A 75 -19.94 -5.39 2.12
C GLY A 75 -19.13 -5.19 0.85
N TYR A 76 -17.82 -5.45 0.85
CA TYR A 76 -17.00 -5.38 -0.35
C TYR A 76 -16.98 -6.73 -1.08
N GLU A 77 -17.07 -6.71 -2.40
CA GLU A 77 -16.95 -7.91 -3.23
C GLU A 77 -15.50 -8.35 -3.35
N TYR A 78 -14.60 -7.42 -3.59
CA TYR A 78 -13.16 -7.64 -3.70
C TYR A 78 -12.36 -6.64 -2.87
N PHE A 79 -11.14 -7.04 -2.50
CA PHE A 79 -10.13 -6.20 -1.90
C PHE A 79 -8.92 -6.17 -2.82
N ILE A 80 -8.44 -4.97 -3.12
CA ILE A 80 -7.32 -4.76 -4.04
C ILE A 80 -6.17 -4.09 -3.30
N THR A 81 -4.97 -4.62 -3.44
CA THR A 81 -3.73 -4.02 -2.95
C THR A 81 -2.81 -3.65 -4.12
N GLY A 82 -2.06 -2.61 -3.98
CA GLY A 82 -1.17 -2.05 -5.01
C GLY A 82 -1.49 -0.57 -5.23
N SER A 83 -0.84 0.11 -6.16
CA SER A 83 0.23 -0.31 -7.08
C SER A 83 1.64 -0.02 -6.57
N ASP A 84 1.82 0.79 -5.55
CA ASP A 84 3.12 1.23 -5.05
C ASP A 84 3.90 0.08 -4.35
N GLN A 85 5.01 0.40 -3.72
CA GLN A 85 5.88 -0.54 -3.00
C GLN A 85 5.22 -1.08 -1.71
N VAL A 86 3.94 -1.45 -1.83
CA VAL A 86 3.12 -1.96 -0.71
C VAL A 86 3.64 -3.31 -0.17
N TRP A 87 4.44 -4.01 -0.94
CA TRP A 87 5.06 -5.27 -0.54
C TRP A 87 6.57 -5.15 -0.24
N ASN A 88 7.09 -3.92 -0.11
CA ASN A 88 8.51 -3.71 0.19
C ASN A 88 8.83 -3.97 1.66
N PRO A 89 9.56 -5.07 1.98
CA PRO A 89 9.86 -5.42 3.36
C PRO A 89 10.85 -4.47 4.03
N THR A 90 11.65 -3.72 3.25
CA THR A 90 12.64 -2.77 3.78
C THR A 90 11.97 -1.53 4.38
N PHE A 91 10.73 -1.25 4.00
CA PHE A 91 9.90 -0.18 4.56
C PHE A 91 8.97 -0.67 5.67
N GLY A 92 9.07 -1.95 6.06
CA GLY A 92 8.19 -2.56 7.05
C GLY A 92 6.81 -2.91 6.50
N PHE A 93 6.66 -2.95 5.17
CA PHE A 93 5.45 -3.41 4.47
C PHE A 93 5.48 -4.92 4.22
N ALA A 94 4.62 -5.43 3.37
CA ALA A 94 4.34 -6.85 3.19
C ALA A 94 3.83 -7.51 4.47
N THR A 95 3.05 -6.78 5.28
CA THR A 95 2.41 -7.29 6.49
C THR A 95 1.06 -7.94 6.15
N GLU A 96 0.39 -8.49 7.15
CA GLU A 96 -0.97 -9.01 7.02
C GLU A 96 -1.92 -8.00 6.34
N PHE A 97 -1.75 -6.69 6.62
CA PHE A 97 -2.61 -5.67 6.02
C PHE A 97 -2.38 -5.52 4.52
N GLU A 98 -1.12 -5.29 4.08
CA GLU A 98 -0.81 -5.09 2.67
C GLU A 98 -0.95 -6.38 1.84
N LEU A 99 -0.84 -7.53 2.48
CA LEU A 99 -1.07 -8.86 1.88
C LEU A 99 -2.53 -9.34 2.03
N LEU A 100 -3.43 -8.48 2.50
CA LEU A 100 -4.86 -8.75 2.65
C LEU A 100 -5.15 -10.04 3.45
N GLY A 101 -4.36 -10.31 4.49
CA GLY A 101 -4.49 -11.51 5.32
C GLY A 101 -5.83 -11.63 6.06
N PHE A 102 -6.51 -10.52 6.25
CA PHE A 102 -7.85 -10.42 6.84
C PHE A 102 -9.02 -10.75 5.87
N VAL A 103 -8.70 -10.97 4.58
CA VAL A 103 -9.71 -11.24 3.54
C VAL A 103 -9.73 -12.73 3.23
N SER A 104 -10.92 -13.28 3.02
CA SER A 104 -11.08 -14.67 2.60
C SER A 104 -10.51 -14.90 1.19
N LYS A 105 -10.05 -16.13 0.96
CA LYS A 105 -9.57 -16.59 -0.35
C LYS A 105 -10.59 -16.27 -1.46
N ASN A 106 -10.10 -15.99 -2.65
CA ASN A 106 -10.87 -15.63 -3.86
C ASN A 106 -11.46 -14.20 -3.89
N ARG A 107 -11.21 -13.39 -2.88
CA ARG A 107 -11.61 -11.98 -2.86
C ARG A 107 -10.41 -11.02 -2.82
N LYS A 108 -9.19 -11.57 -2.90
CA LYS A 108 -7.93 -10.83 -2.85
C LYS A 108 -7.38 -10.67 -4.25
N ILE A 109 -7.07 -9.44 -4.61
CA ILE A 109 -6.44 -9.10 -5.90
C ILE A 109 -5.26 -8.17 -5.62
N SER A 110 -4.16 -8.35 -6.33
CA SER A 110 -3.15 -7.29 -6.41
C SER A 110 -3.09 -6.71 -7.81
N TYR A 111 -2.88 -5.40 -7.88
CA TYR A 111 -2.66 -4.72 -9.14
C TYR A 111 -1.34 -3.95 -9.11
N ALA A 112 -0.40 -4.38 -9.95
CA ALA A 112 0.93 -3.78 -10.10
C ALA A 112 1.64 -3.53 -8.75
N ALA A 113 1.45 -4.41 -7.76
CA ALA A 113 2.10 -4.30 -6.45
C ALA A 113 3.61 -4.45 -6.59
N SER A 114 4.39 -3.68 -5.84
CA SER A 114 5.85 -3.71 -5.93
C SER A 114 6.48 -4.18 -4.62
N PHE A 115 7.46 -5.09 -4.75
CA PHE A 115 8.36 -5.45 -3.65
C PHE A 115 9.48 -4.42 -3.47
N GLY A 116 9.84 -3.67 -4.52
CA GLY A 116 10.93 -2.69 -4.47
C GLY A 116 12.30 -3.29 -4.16
N VAL A 117 12.44 -4.61 -4.27
CA VAL A 117 13.67 -5.38 -4.05
C VAL A 117 13.75 -6.50 -5.09
N ASP A 118 14.96 -7.01 -5.33
CA ASP A 118 15.19 -8.07 -6.31
C ASP A 118 14.96 -9.49 -5.75
N ASN A 119 15.04 -9.66 -4.43
CA ASN A 119 14.84 -10.92 -3.71
C ASN A 119 14.44 -10.64 -2.24
N LEU A 120 14.14 -11.70 -1.51
CA LEU A 120 13.77 -11.64 -0.08
C LEU A 120 14.82 -12.25 0.85
N ASP A 121 16.10 -12.30 0.43
CA ASP A 121 17.18 -12.94 1.20
C ASP A 121 17.44 -12.26 2.54
N MET A 122 17.07 -10.97 2.68
CA MET A 122 17.15 -10.23 3.91
C MET A 122 16.13 -10.66 4.97
N LEU A 123 15.13 -11.44 4.62
CA LEU A 123 14.07 -11.89 5.53
C LEU A 123 14.40 -13.25 6.16
N SER A 124 13.93 -13.47 7.39
CA SER A 124 13.93 -14.81 8.00
C SER A 124 12.99 -15.76 7.26
N GLU A 125 13.24 -17.07 7.36
CA GLU A 125 12.36 -18.08 6.74
C GLU A 125 10.92 -17.98 7.26
N SER A 126 10.74 -17.77 8.56
CA SER A 126 9.40 -17.54 9.13
C SER A 126 8.66 -16.39 8.44
N ARG A 127 9.37 -15.30 8.15
CA ARG A 127 8.76 -14.14 7.48
C ARG A 127 8.43 -14.42 6.02
N LYS A 128 9.27 -15.19 5.33
CA LYS A 128 8.99 -15.67 3.97
C LYS A 128 7.80 -16.62 3.94
N ASP A 129 7.64 -17.47 4.99
CA ASP A 129 6.50 -18.37 5.12
C ASP A 129 5.18 -17.61 5.32
N ASP A 130 5.17 -16.54 6.12
CA ASP A 130 4.02 -15.66 6.27
C ASP A 130 3.61 -15.06 4.91
N ILE A 131 4.57 -14.50 4.18
CA ILE A 131 4.31 -13.92 2.85
C ILE A 131 3.81 -14.99 1.88
N ARG A 132 4.43 -16.16 1.85
CA ARG A 132 4.00 -17.31 1.04
C ARG A 132 2.55 -17.70 1.34
N HIS A 133 2.22 -17.80 2.61
CA HIS A 133 0.87 -18.15 3.06
C HIS A 133 -0.17 -17.17 2.51
N TYR A 134 0.04 -15.87 2.68
CA TYR A 134 -0.90 -14.87 2.19
C TYR A 134 -0.99 -14.79 0.67
N LEU A 135 0.14 -14.89 -0.05
CA LEU A 135 0.16 -14.85 -1.52
C LEU A 135 -0.57 -16.05 -2.14
N ALA A 136 -0.50 -17.22 -1.51
CA ALA A 136 -1.20 -18.42 -1.98
C ALA A 136 -2.73 -18.32 -1.94
N GLU A 137 -3.25 -17.31 -1.25
CA GLU A 137 -4.70 -17.08 -1.13
C GLU A 137 -5.24 -16.01 -2.10
N PHE A 138 -4.40 -15.36 -2.89
CA PHE A 138 -4.86 -14.41 -3.90
C PHE A 138 -5.56 -15.12 -5.05
N SER A 139 -6.65 -14.52 -5.54
CA SER A 139 -7.32 -14.98 -6.76
C SER A 139 -6.60 -14.53 -8.02
N SER A 140 -5.93 -13.40 -7.97
CA SER A 140 -5.11 -12.88 -9.06
C SER A 140 -3.98 -12.01 -8.49
N ILE A 141 -2.77 -12.23 -9.00
CA ILE A 141 -1.60 -11.44 -8.61
C ILE A 141 -1.06 -10.74 -9.85
N SER A 142 -0.97 -9.41 -9.78
CA SER A 142 -0.08 -8.70 -10.68
C SER A 142 0.92 -7.84 -9.91
N VAL A 143 2.12 -7.79 -10.43
CA VAL A 143 3.25 -7.04 -9.88
C VAL A 143 3.75 -6.02 -10.91
N ARG A 144 4.50 -5.02 -10.44
CA ARG A 144 4.99 -3.95 -11.31
C ARG A 144 6.31 -4.29 -12.00
N GLU A 145 7.11 -5.18 -11.42
CA GLU A 145 8.44 -5.51 -11.90
C GLU A 145 8.65 -7.02 -12.09
N ASP A 146 9.50 -7.38 -13.04
CA ASP A 146 9.92 -8.78 -13.28
C ASP A 146 10.57 -9.42 -12.04
N SER A 147 11.25 -8.65 -11.21
CA SER A 147 11.78 -9.12 -9.92
C SER A 147 10.66 -9.57 -8.98
N GLY A 148 9.57 -8.84 -8.92
CA GLY A 148 8.38 -9.19 -8.15
C GLY A 148 7.74 -10.49 -8.65
N GLU A 149 7.65 -10.67 -9.97
CA GLU A 149 7.15 -11.91 -10.57
C GLU A 149 8.02 -13.11 -10.17
N ARG A 150 9.36 -12.98 -10.25
CA ARG A 150 10.27 -14.03 -9.79
C ARG A 150 10.10 -14.34 -8.30
N ILE A 151 9.94 -13.31 -7.45
CA ILE A 151 9.70 -13.49 -6.02
C ILE A 151 8.44 -14.33 -5.79
N VAL A 152 7.32 -13.95 -6.40
CA VAL A 152 6.04 -14.66 -6.24
C VAL A 152 6.15 -16.11 -6.72
N ARG A 153 6.71 -16.35 -7.91
CA ARG A 153 6.91 -17.70 -8.48
C ARG A 153 7.78 -18.60 -7.59
N ASN A 154 8.76 -18.03 -6.91
CA ASN A 154 9.62 -18.78 -5.97
C ASN A 154 8.89 -19.10 -4.64
N LEU A 155 7.89 -18.31 -4.25
CA LEU A 155 7.18 -18.49 -2.99
C LEU A 155 5.94 -19.38 -3.12
N CYS A 156 5.17 -19.24 -4.20
CA CYS A 156 3.91 -19.96 -4.35
C CYS A 156 3.59 -20.25 -5.82
N SER A 157 2.56 -21.09 -6.04
CA SER A 157 2.08 -21.48 -7.37
C SER A 157 0.95 -20.59 -7.90
N THR A 158 0.56 -19.53 -7.17
CA THR A 158 -0.47 -18.61 -7.63
C THR A 158 -0.03 -17.94 -8.93
N PRO A 159 -0.87 -17.92 -9.98
CA PRO A 159 -0.54 -17.22 -11.22
C PRO A 159 -0.21 -15.75 -10.96
N VAL A 160 0.86 -15.28 -11.58
CA VAL A 160 1.34 -13.91 -11.45
C VAL A 160 1.72 -13.35 -12.81
N GLU A 161 1.38 -12.09 -13.05
CA GLU A 161 1.69 -11.35 -14.28
C GLU A 161 2.33 -10.01 -13.92
N THR A 162 3.16 -9.47 -14.82
CA THR A 162 3.73 -8.13 -14.67
C THR A 162 2.85 -7.13 -15.42
N HIS A 163 2.37 -6.10 -14.72
CA HIS A 163 1.55 -5.03 -15.27
C HIS A 163 2.17 -3.66 -15.00
N VAL A 164 1.92 -2.72 -15.90
CA VAL A 164 2.32 -1.33 -15.73
C VAL A 164 1.61 -0.68 -14.55
N ASP A 165 2.25 0.31 -13.95
CA ASP A 165 1.62 1.14 -12.92
C ASP A 165 0.33 1.79 -13.46
N PRO A 166 -0.78 1.84 -12.69
CA PRO A 166 -2.04 2.40 -13.14
C PRO A 166 -1.96 3.87 -13.58
N THR A 167 -0.95 4.60 -13.12
CA THR A 167 -0.71 5.99 -13.59
C THR A 167 -0.39 6.06 -15.08
N LEU A 168 0.08 4.98 -15.68
CA LEU A 168 0.38 4.89 -17.12
C LEU A 168 -0.84 4.50 -17.97
N LEU A 169 -1.97 4.15 -17.35
CA LEU A 169 -3.21 3.81 -18.05
C LEU A 169 -3.97 5.05 -18.50
N LEU A 170 -3.75 6.18 -17.84
CA LEU A 170 -4.41 7.44 -18.16
C LEU A 170 -3.63 8.20 -19.23
N LYS A 171 -4.34 8.81 -20.15
CA LYS A 171 -3.74 9.71 -21.14
C LYS A 171 -3.33 11.01 -20.47
N ARG A 172 -2.34 11.71 -21.07
CA ARG A 172 -1.86 13.00 -20.55
C ARG A 172 -2.98 14.00 -20.26
N GLN A 173 -3.99 14.06 -21.14
CA GLN A 173 -5.13 14.97 -21.01
C GLN A 173 -6.04 14.68 -19.82
N GLU A 174 -5.98 13.47 -19.27
CA GLU A 174 -6.76 13.05 -18.10
C GLU A 174 -6.04 13.41 -16.80
N TRP A 175 -4.74 13.79 -16.87
CA TRP A 175 -3.94 14.28 -15.76
C TRP A 175 -3.93 15.81 -15.62
N GLU A 176 -4.26 16.54 -16.67
CA GLU A 176 -4.34 18.01 -16.74
C GLU A 176 -5.73 18.53 -16.36
#